data_1ec4e457a546bf21ea585c17ea42b40b
#
_entry.id   1ec4e457a546bf21ea585c17ea42b40b
#
_cell.length_a   1.000
_cell.length_b   1.000
_cell.length_c   1.000
_cell.angle_alpha   90.00
_cell.angle_beta   90.00
_cell.angle_gamma   90.00
#
_symmetry.space_group_name_H-M   'P 1'
#
loop_
_entity.id
_entity.type
_entity.pdbx_description
1 polymer ?
#
loop_
_entity_poly.entity_id
_entity_poly.type
_entity_poly.pdbx_seq_one_letter_code
_entity_poly.pdbx_strand_id
1 'polypeptide(L)'
;ATMVISYVGYVPQEIPLKGQKTLTVTLKDDTEMLDEVVVVGYGTMKKSDMTGAISSVKSEDLMKRATTSATEALQGKIAGVSVLKSGGNAGASISVKIRGIKTMGDNEPLYIIDGYPGDINTINPQDIESMEILKDGAAAAIYGSVAANGVVIVSTKNGKEGELKISFNTYMTVNSVAKKFDMLNADGYLKVHNMMYENAEKGKPGYLTYKNGQNPTGADTDWQDEMLRTGIAQNYYVNLIGGSEVAKYSLSYGHADEKGIFRGNSYIQDNARLKLNAHKYIFDFDAGLNFKVTQSKQPQYTLKEMYSISPLIPVYDENQTYGYGLTDMSVDGVKMEFPTNRNVMADDHYKDRKYTGYDITGNIGLTVKFAPWLTFKTSYTYNGYYYNDRYHRAKYEANAQEPSLYPYNYEYNSYYRNQTFENVLTFMKDFGKHSITAMVGNSIISAHQDKSSVSVEGKKTEYDVVNGGLTSSEVPGGFFDP
;
A
#
# COMPACT_ATOMS: atom_id res chain seq x y z
N ALA A 1 15.04 39.98 -25.72
CA ALA A 1 15.45 38.93 -24.85
C ALA A 1 15.00 39.28 -23.42
N THR A 2 14.53 38.31 -22.66
CA THR A 2 14.13 38.47 -21.26
C THR A 2 15.16 37.74 -20.41
N MET A 3 15.61 38.40 -19.35
CA MET A 3 16.53 37.79 -18.36
C MET A 3 15.70 37.44 -17.12
N VAL A 4 15.80 36.19 -16.68
CA VAL A 4 15.19 35.72 -15.43
C VAL A 4 16.24 35.70 -14.35
N ILE A 5 15.98 36.40 -13.25
CA ILE A 5 16.89 36.43 -12.09
C ILE A 5 16.15 35.78 -10.93
N SER A 6 16.74 34.73 -10.37
CA SER A 6 16.23 34.05 -9.18
C SER A 6 17.34 33.87 -8.14
N TYR A 7 17.00 34.07 -6.90
CA TYR A 7 17.86 33.81 -5.76
C TYR A 7 17.06 33.22 -4.62
N VAL A 8 17.64 32.34 -3.84
CA VAL A 8 16.93 31.66 -2.74
C VAL A 8 16.45 32.67 -1.71
N GLY A 9 15.14 32.67 -1.41
CA GLY A 9 14.50 33.63 -0.51
C GLY A 9 13.99 34.91 -1.16
N TYR A 10 14.05 35.00 -2.49
CA TYR A 10 13.56 36.17 -3.25
C TYR A 10 12.63 35.76 -4.38
N VAL A 11 11.65 36.62 -4.67
CA VAL A 11 10.70 36.40 -5.78
C VAL A 11 11.46 36.50 -7.11
N PRO A 12 11.39 35.46 -7.98
CA PRO A 12 12.01 35.53 -9.31
C PRO A 12 11.47 36.70 -10.11
N GLN A 13 12.37 37.45 -10.76
CA GLN A 13 11.98 38.60 -11.60
C GLN A 13 12.37 38.37 -13.05
N GLU A 14 11.42 38.60 -13.96
CA GLU A 14 11.63 38.60 -15.39
C GLU A 14 11.82 40.04 -15.89
N ILE A 15 12.98 40.35 -16.47
CA ILE A 15 13.32 41.67 -16.90
C ILE A 15 13.62 41.67 -18.41
N PRO A 16 12.88 42.44 -19.21
CA PRO A 16 13.14 42.57 -20.64
C PRO A 16 14.43 43.38 -20.88
N LEU A 17 15.36 42.78 -21.61
CA LEU A 17 16.63 43.43 -22.00
C LEU A 17 16.36 44.33 -23.19
N LYS A 18 16.49 45.66 -22.98
CA LYS A 18 16.33 46.71 -24.01
C LYS A 18 17.64 47.29 -24.51
N GLY A 19 18.76 46.53 -24.39
CA GLY A 19 20.08 46.94 -24.87
C GLY A 19 20.88 47.82 -23.87
N GLN A 20 20.45 47.87 -22.60
CA GLN A 20 21.18 48.61 -21.56
C GLN A 20 22.48 47.88 -21.21
N LYS A 21 23.57 48.66 -21.00
CA LYS A 21 24.90 48.11 -20.63
C LYS A 21 25.03 47.71 -19.17
N THR A 22 24.17 48.20 -18.29
CA THR A 22 24.16 47.92 -16.87
C THR A 22 22.75 47.75 -16.39
N LEU A 23 22.45 46.73 -15.62
CA LEU A 23 21.15 46.45 -15.05
C LEU A 23 21.31 46.33 -13.53
N THR A 24 20.63 47.20 -12.79
CA THR A 24 20.52 47.06 -11.33
C THR A 24 19.18 46.48 -10.99
N VAL A 25 19.17 45.33 -10.34
CA VAL A 25 17.97 44.60 -9.96
C VAL A 25 17.88 44.50 -8.46
N THR A 26 16.80 45.03 -7.90
CA THR A 26 16.46 44.84 -6.49
C THR A 26 15.48 43.70 -6.37
N LEU A 27 15.95 42.58 -5.85
CA LEU A 27 15.07 41.43 -5.56
C LEU A 27 14.19 41.77 -4.37
N LYS A 28 12.93 41.38 -4.45
CA LYS A 28 11.97 41.48 -3.34
C LYS A 28 12.02 40.19 -2.57
N ASP A 29 12.07 40.30 -1.24
CA ASP A 29 11.98 39.10 -0.37
C ASP A 29 10.72 38.31 -0.70
N ASP A 30 10.88 36.99 -0.84
CA ASP A 30 9.76 36.09 -1.02
C ASP A 30 9.11 35.84 0.36
N THR A 31 8.21 36.78 0.72
CA THR A 31 7.47 36.69 1.98
C THR A 31 6.49 35.52 2.02
N GLU A 32 6.17 34.91 0.90
CA GLU A 32 5.36 33.68 0.89
C GLU A 32 6.13 32.47 1.44
N MET A 33 7.46 32.44 1.33
CA MET A 33 8.28 31.40 2.00
C MET A 33 8.38 31.59 3.51
N LEU A 34 8.11 32.78 4.04
CA LEU A 34 8.19 33.07 5.49
C LEU A 34 6.90 32.80 6.27
N ASP A 35 5.77 32.67 5.54
CA ASP A 35 4.46 32.48 6.14
C ASP A 35 3.86 31.09 5.88
N GLU A 36 4.70 30.08 5.54
CA GLU A 36 4.21 28.69 5.44
C GLU A 36 3.67 28.24 6.82
N VAL A 37 2.33 28.26 6.91
CA VAL A 37 1.60 27.88 8.14
C VAL A 37 1.34 26.39 8.08
N VAL A 38 1.82 25.66 9.06
CA VAL A 38 1.58 24.22 9.19
C VAL A 38 0.48 24.00 10.21
N VAL A 39 -0.49 23.17 9.87
CA VAL A 39 -1.50 22.71 10.84
C VAL A 39 -0.82 21.72 11.77
N VAL A 40 -0.64 22.08 13.04
CA VAL A 40 0.04 21.25 14.03
C VAL A 40 -0.90 21.07 15.22
N GLY A 41 -1.29 19.82 15.45
CA GLY A 41 -2.22 19.50 16.51
C GLY A 41 -3.56 20.19 16.34
N TYR A 42 -3.95 20.93 17.34
CA TYR A 42 -5.23 21.63 17.35
C TYR A 42 -5.14 23.10 16.89
N GLY A 43 -4.02 23.50 16.29
CA GLY A 43 -3.80 24.86 15.84
C GLY A 43 -2.93 24.95 14.58
N THR A 44 -2.77 26.17 14.10
CA THR A 44 -1.82 26.49 13.02
C THR A 44 -0.63 27.20 13.62
N MET A 45 0.58 26.73 13.31
CA MET A 45 1.84 27.39 13.71
C MET A 45 2.64 27.77 12.48
N LYS A 46 3.35 28.90 12.57
CA LYS A 46 4.32 29.22 11.52
C LYS A 46 5.45 28.19 11.57
N LYS A 47 5.91 27.74 10.43
CA LYS A 47 7.00 26.78 10.32
C LYS A 47 8.28 27.29 10.98
N SER A 48 8.50 28.61 10.96
CA SER A 48 9.59 29.29 11.65
C SER A 48 9.55 29.16 13.18
N ASP A 49 8.36 29.00 13.74
CA ASP A 49 8.16 28.98 15.20
C ASP A 49 8.27 27.56 15.79
N MET A 50 8.44 26.58 14.93
CA MET A 50 8.57 25.18 15.34
C MET A 50 10.05 24.84 15.63
N THR A 51 10.34 24.59 16.89
CA THR A 51 11.72 24.30 17.39
C THR A 51 12.19 22.87 17.11
N GLY A 52 11.36 22.01 16.52
CA GLY A 52 11.65 20.60 16.25
C GLY A 52 12.19 20.33 14.85
N ALA A 53 12.83 19.17 14.66
CA ALA A 53 13.29 18.72 13.34
C ALA A 53 12.11 18.30 12.46
N ILE A 54 11.61 19.24 11.65
CA ILE A 54 10.55 19.04 10.68
C ILE A 54 11.13 18.90 9.29
N SER A 55 10.63 17.95 8.53
CA SER A 55 10.92 17.82 7.10
C SER A 55 9.64 17.87 6.31
N SER A 56 9.63 18.66 5.25
CA SER A 56 8.47 18.83 4.37
C SER A 56 8.76 18.27 2.99
N VAL A 57 7.77 17.63 2.38
CA VAL A 57 7.79 17.18 0.98
C VAL A 57 6.55 17.72 0.29
N LYS A 58 6.74 18.41 -0.82
CA LYS A 58 5.63 18.99 -1.61
C LYS A 58 5.11 17.99 -2.65
N SER A 59 3.89 18.23 -3.13
CA SER A 59 3.23 17.43 -4.16
C SER A 59 4.12 17.13 -5.37
N GLU A 60 4.84 18.13 -5.86
CA GLU A 60 5.74 18.01 -7.01
C GLU A 60 6.82 16.95 -6.81
N ASP A 61 7.38 16.86 -5.61
CA ASP A 61 8.40 15.86 -5.28
C ASP A 61 7.78 14.46 -5.09
N LEU A 62 6.60 14.38 -4.50
CA LEU A 62 5.87 13.12 -4.36
C LEU A 62 5.54 12.52 -5.72
N MET A 63 5.11 13.36 -6.66
CA MET A 63 4.68 12.95 -8.00
C MET A 63 5.82 12.58 -8.95
N LYS A 64 7.09 12.84 -8.60
CA LYS A 64 8.25 12.36 -9.38
C LYS A 64 8.36 10.84 -9.45
N ARG A 65 7.66 10.13 -8.59
CA ARG A 65 7.56 8.67 -8.60
C ARG A 65 6.15 8.24 -8.99
N ALA A 66 6.04 7.46 -10.04
CA ALA A 66 4.78 6.84 -10.44
C ALA A 66 4.45 5.71 -9.45
N THR A 67 3.52 5.97 -8.51
CA THR A 67 3.06 5.01 -7.50
C THR A 67 1.62 5.31 -7.11
N THR A 68 0.90 4.26 -6.73
CA THR A 68 -0.47 4.35 -6.20
C THR A 68 -0.52 4.54 -4.69
N SER A 69 0.63 4.45 -4.02
CA SER A 69 0.76 4.56 -2.57
C SER A 69 1.40 5.87 -2.14
N ALA A 70 0.71 6.63 -1.28
CA ALA A 70 1.21 7.86 -0.70
C ALA A 70 2.46 7.63 0.16
N THR A 71 2.54 6.50 0.86
CA THR A 71 3.71 6.11 1.66
C THR A 71 4.90 5.75 0.78
N GLU A 72 4.69 5.06 -0.34
CA GLU A 72 5.76 4.74 -1.29
C GLU A 72 6.35 6.00 -1.94
N ALA A 73 5.53 7.02 -2.17
CA ALA A 73 5.98 8.31 -2.71
C ALA A 73 7.02 9.01 -1.81
N LEU A 74 7.04 8.72 -0.50
CA LEU A 74 8.02 9.26 0.46
C LEU A 74 9.41 8.59 0.36
N GLN A 75 9.53 7.44 -0.30
CA GLN A 75 10.78 6.68 -0.30
C GLN A 75 11.96 7.50 -0.86
N GLY A 76 13.01 7.62 -0.04
CA GLY A 76 14.25 8.35 -0.41
C GLY A 76 14.12 9.87 -0.42
N LYS A 77 12.97 10.45 -0.01
CA LYS A 77 12.77 11.90 -0.01
C LYS A 77 13.20 12.59 1.28
N ILE A 78 13.22 11.86 2.39
CA ILE A 78 13.39 12.44 3.72
C ILE A 78 14.48 11.69 4.49
N ALA A 79 15.49 12.41 4.95
CA ALA A 79 16.53 11.84 5.81
C ALA A 79 15.93 11.34 7.14
N GLY A 80 16.31 10.12 7.56
CA GLY A 80 15.81 9.49 8.79
C GLY A 80 14.40 8.91 8.69
N VAL A 81 13.82 8.81 7.49
CA VAL A 81 12.58 8.09 7.19
C VAL A 81 12.91 6.90 6.30
N SER A 82 12.63 5.70 6.79
CA SER A 82 12.77 4.45 6.05
C SER A 82 11.40 3.99 5.56
N VAL A 83 11.30 3.74 4.27
CA VAL A 83 10.09 3.22 3.63
C VAL A 83 10.43 1.87 3.01
N LEU A 84 9.79 0.81 3.50
CA LEU A 84 10.06 -0.56 3.11
C LEU A 84 8.79 -1.18 2.52
N LYS A 85 8.91 -1.68 1.29
CA LYS A 85 7.86 -2.46 0.64
C LYS A 85 8.08 -3.95 0.93
N SER A 86 7.06 -4.63 1.41
CA SER A 86 7.13 -6.06 1.74
C SER A 86 7.02 -6.92 0.49
N GLY A 87 8.14 -7.18 -0.17
CA GLY A 87 8.18 -8.02 -1.38
C GLY A 87 7.89 -7.29 -2.69
N GLY A 88 7.78 -8.06 -3.77
CA GLY A 88 7.62 -7.58 -5.15
C GLY A 88 6.20 -7.69 -5.71
N ASN A 89 5.23 -8.09 -4.90
CA ASN A 89 3.85 -8.22 -5.33
C ASN A 89 3.20 -6.86 -5.61
N ALA A 90 2.29 -6.83 -6.56
CA ALA A 90 1.36 -5.71 -6.74
C ALA A 90 0.53 -5.53 -5.46
N GLY A 91 0.35 -4.29 -5.03
CA GLY A 91 -0.36 -3.98 -3.79
C GLY A 91 0.34 -4.44 -2.50
N ALA A 92 1.64 -4.77 -2.55
CA ALA A 92 2.40 -5.14 -1.36
C ALA A 92 2.37 -4.05 -0.29
N SER A 93 2.24 -4.44 0.98
CA SER A 93 2.20 -3.51 2.11
C SER A 93 3.52 -2.72 2.23
N ILE A 94 3.38 -1.47 2.66
CA ILE A 94 4.50 -0.55 2.82
C ILE A 94 4.55 -0.11 4.27
N SER A 95 5.70 -0.25 4.89
CA SER A 95 5.99 0.17 6.26
C SER A 95 6.85 1.41 6.25
N VAL A 96 6.46 2.40 7.07
CA VAL A 96 7.18 3.65 7.25
C VAL A 96 7.75 3.71 8.66
N LYS A 97 9.03 3.97 8.80
CA LYS A 97 9.69 4.09 10.11
C LYS A 97 10.46 5.39 10.19
N ILE A 98 10.23 6.14 11.27
CA ILE A 98 10.89 7.41 11.54
C ILE A 98 11.96 7.17 12.61
N ARG A 99 13.24 7.39 12.23
CA ARG A 99 14.41 7.17 13.10
C ARG A 99 14.56 5.71 13.59
N GLY A 100 14.11 4.74 12.77
CA GLY A 100 14.30 3.32 13.03
C GLY A 100 13.20 2.67 13.88
N ILE A 101 13.50 1.50 14.43
CA ILE A 101 12.62 0.69 15.26
C ILE A 101 12.83 1.10 16.71
N LYS A 102 11.76 1.47 17.41
CA LYS A 102 11.80 1.95 18.80
C LYS A 102 11.22 0.93 19.78
N THR A 103 10.35 0.03 19.31
CA THR A 103 9.61 -0.92 20.14
C THR A 103 9.50 -2.27 19.43
N MET A 104 9.26 -3.32 20.20
CA MET A 104 8.99 -4.68 19.68
C MET A 104 7.57 -4.78 19.06
N GLY A 105 6.70 -3.81 19.31
CA GLY A 105 5.35 -3.74 18.76
C GLY A 105 5.27 -2.93 17.47
N ASP A 106 4.16 -2.22 17.29
CA ASP A 106 3.95 -1.35 16.14
C ASP A 106 4.91 -0.16 16.16
N ASN A 107 5.55 0.11 15.03
CA ASN A 107 6.50 1.20 14.83
C ASN A 107 6.05 2.16 13.72
N GLU A 108 4.80 2.06 13.25
CA GLU A 108 4.26 2.99 12.28
C GLU A 108 4.04 4.38 12.90
N PRO A 109 4.28 5.45 12.16
CA PRO A 109 4.00 6.80 12.65
C PRO A 109 2.49 7.06 12.70
N LEU A 110 2.10 8.03 13.53
CA LEU A 110 0.74 8.56 13.51
C LEU A 110 0.55 9.41 12.25
N TYR A 111 -0.52 9.17 11.49
CA TYR A 111 -0.90 9.98 10.35
C TYR A 111 -2.02 10.95 10.74
N ILE A 112 -1.81 12.23 10.46
CA ILE A 112 -2.80 13.29 10.63
C ILE A 112 -3.14 13.86 9.26
N ILE A 113 -4.34 13.64 8.78
CA ILE A 113 -4.79 14.02 7.45
C ILE A 113 -5.75 15.20 7.58
N ASP A 114 -5.36 16.35 7.05
CA ASP A 114 -6.13 17.61 7.16
C ASP A 114 -6.53 17.98 8.60
N GLY A 115 -5.67 17.62 9.57
CA GLY A 115 -5.88 17.89 10.99
C GLY A 115 -6.64 16.80 11.75
N TYR A 116 -6.93 15.66 11.13
CA TYR A 116 -7.65 14.53 11.72
C TYR A 116 -6.81 13.25 11.69
N PRO A 117 -6.82 12.42 12.73
CA PRO A 117 -6.21 11.10 12.69
C PRO A 117 -6.85 10.23 11.59
N GLY A 118 -6.04 9.63 10.74
CA GLY A 118 -6.55 8.82 9.63
C GLY A 118 -5.51 7.83 9.10
N ASP A 119 -5.95 6.99 8.15
CA ASP A 119 -5.06 6.06 7.46
C ASP A 119 -4.58 6.67 6.13
N ILE A 120 -3.27 6.87 6.00
CA ILE A 120 -2.63 7.39 4.79
C ILE A 120 -2.91 6.52 3.55
N ASN A 121 -3.13 5.22 3.74
CA ASN A 121 -3.41 4.32 2.65
C ASN A 121 -4.76 4.57 1.98
N THR A 122 -5.65 5.36 2.60
CA THR A 122 -6.92 5.78 1.98
C THR A 122 -6.75 6.94 1.01
N ILE A 123 -5.60 7.63 1.04
CA ILE A 123 -5.35 8.86 0.27
C ILE A 123 -4.60 8.52 -1.02
N ASN A 124 -5.13 8.99 -2.15
CA ASN A 124 -4.38 8.94 -3.41
C ASN A 124 -3.19 9.92 -3.34
N PRO A 125 -1.96 9.51 -3.73
CA PRO A 125 -0.80 10.41 -3.74
C PRO A 125 -1.07 11.73 -4.47
N GLN A 126 -1.88 11.71 -5.51
CA GLN A 126 -2.21 12.87 -6.33
C GLN A 126 -3.16 13.87 -5.63
N ASP A 127 -3.82 13.46 -4.54
CA ASP A 127 -4.61 14.35 -3.69
C ASP A 127 -3.76 15.15 -2.69
N ILE A 128 -2.51 14.76 -2.50
CA ILE A 128 -1.63 15.35 -1.48
C ILE A 128 -1.03 16.65 -2.01
N GLU A 129 -1.09 17.71 -1.20
CA GLU A 129 -0.41 18.98 -1.44
C GLU A 129 0.96 19.02 -0.79
N SER A 130 1.04 18.56 0.47
CA SER A 130 2.30 18.43 1.21
C SER A 130 2.24 17.35 2.28
N MET A 131 3.40 16.88 2.70
CA MET A 131 3.58 16.04 3.87
C MET A 131 4.67 16.63 4.76
N GLU A 132 4.37 16.85 6.03
CA GLU A 132 5.30 17.29 7.05
C GLU A 132 5.56 16.15 8.04
N ILE A 133 6.83 15.85 8.30
CA ILE A 133 7.23 14.78 9.20
C ILE A 133 7.84 15.35 10.46
N LEU A 134 7.15 15.12 11.60
CA LEU A 134 7.61 15.45 12.94
C LEU A 134 8.43 14.28 13.48
N LYS A 135 9.76 14.45 13.48
CA LYS A 135 10.68 13.37 13.88
C LYS A 135 10.99 13.36 15.36
N ASP A 136 10.82 14.50 16.03
CA ASP A 136 11.17 14.71 17.42
C ASP A 136 9.97 14.57 18.33
N GLY A 137 10.18 13.97 19.52
CA GLY A 137 9.15 13.81 20.52
C GLY A 137 8.58 15.15 21.03
N ALA A 138 9.37 16.22 21.07
CA ALA A 138 8.90 17.54 21.45
C ALA A 138 7.87 18.11 20.47
N ALA A 139 8.12 17.98 19.16
CA ALA A 139 7.18 18.40 18.12
C ALA A 139 5.94 17.50 18.06
N ALA A 140 6.09 16.21 18.39
CA ALA A 140 5.01 15.23 18.41
C ALA A 140 4.20 15.21 19.71
N ALA A 141 4.71 15.83 20.80
CA ALA A 141 4.11 15.76 22.14
C ALA A 141 2.65 16.23 22.20
N ILE A 142 2.27 17.15 21.33
CA ILE A 142 0.90 17.66 21.23
C ILE A 142 -0.14 16.57 20.87
N TYR A 143 0.33 15.47 20.25
CA TYR A 143 -0.52 14.32 19.88
C TYR A 143 -0.49 13.19 20.93
N GLY A 144 0.22 13.39 22.05
CA GLY A 144 0.29 12.44 23.16
C GLY A 144 1.12 11.19 22.85
N SER A 145 0.87 10.11 23.62
CA SER A 145 1.64 8.85 23.57
C SER A 145 1.56 8.11 22.24
N VAL A 146 0.46 8.26 21.50
CA VAL A 146 0.27 7.61 20.17
C VAL A 146 1.25 8.16 19.12
N ALA A 147 1.85 9.31 19.37
CA ALA A 147 2.86 9.94 18.51
C ALA A 147 4.31 9.52 18.83
N ALA A 148 4.51 8.53 19.71
CA ALA A 148 5.85 8.09 20.13
C ALA A 148 6.75 7.67 18.95
N ASN A 149 6.18 7.15 17.86
CA ASN A 149 6.89 6.74 16.65
C ASN A 149 7.10 7.89 15.65
N GLY A 150 6.68 9.10 15.97
CA GLY A 150 6.67 10.27 15.10
C GLY A 150 5.29 10.50 14.48
N VAL A 151 5.15 11.65 13.83
CA VAL A 151 3.89 12.06 13.20
C VAL A 151 4.15 12.44 11.75
N VAL A 152 3.28 12.01 10.86
CA VAL A 152 3.22 12.45 9.47
C VAL A 152 1.93 13.27 9.31
N ILE A 153 2.10 14.57 9.10
CA ILE A 153 0.99 15.47 8.81
C ILE A 153 0.82 15.50 7.29
N VAL A 154 -0.37 15.25 6.83
CA VAL A 154 -0.72 15.20 5.41
C VAL A 154 -1.72 16.32 5.13
N SER A 155 -1.31 17.27 4.33
CA SER A 155 -2.19 18.30 3.79
C SER A 155 -2.64 17.89 2.40
N THR A 156 -3.95 17.83 2.18
CA THR A 156 -4.48 17.49 0.87
C THR A 156 -4.90 18.73 0.11
N LYS A 157 -4.99 18.61 -1.21
CA LYS A 157 -5.42 19.69 -2.10
C LYS A 157 -6.77 20.24 -1.68
N ASN A 158 -6.83 21.55 -1.52
CA ASN A 158 -8.03 22.28 -1.15
C ASN A 158 -8.77 22.83 -2.36
N GLY A 159 -10.06 23.07 -2.20
CA GLY A 159 -10.83 23.91 -3.11
C GLY A 159 -10.24 25.32 -3.20
N LYS A 160 -10.33 25.93 -4.37
CA LYS A 160 -9.88 27.32 -4.62
C LYS A 160 -11.06 28.15 -5.07
N GLU A 161 -11.04 29.41 -4.70
CA GLU A 161 -12.00 30.37 -5.23
C GLU A 161 -11.79 30.57 -6.72
N GLY A 162 -12.89 30.70 -7.46
CA GLY A 162 -12.90 30.89 -8.90
C GLY A 162 -13.65 29.81 -9.68
N GLU A 163 -13.43 29.78 -10.98
CA GLU A 163 -14.07 28.84 -11.89
C GLU A 163 -13.61 27.39 -11.61
N LEU A 164 -14.49 26.46 -11.94
CA LEU A 164 -14.20 25.04 -11.84
C LEU A 164 -12.96 24.66 -12.66
N LYS A 165 -11.96 24.12 -12.01
CA LYS A 165 -10.77 23.53 -12.65
C LYS A 165 -10.86 22.01 -12.63
N ILE A 166 -10.73 21.42 -13.81
CA ILE A 166 -10.70 19.97 -13.99
C ILE A 166 -9.28 19.58 -14.37
N SER A 167 -8.70 18.66 -13.63
CA SER A 167 -7.40 18.08 -13.91
C SER A 167 -7.54 16.59 -14.17
N PHE A 168 -6.97 16.11 -15.26
CA PHE A 168 -6.88 14.68 -15.58
C PHE A 168 -5.42 14.29 -15.69
N ASN A 169 -5.07 13.18 -15.04
CA ASN A 169 -3.72 12.64 -15.08
C ASN A 169 -3.77 11.12 -15.30
N THR A 170 -2.90 10.62 -16.16
CA THR A 170 -2.78 9.18 -16.41
C THR A 170 -1.32 8.82 -16.63
N TYR A 171 -0.93 7.66 -16.15
CA TYR A 171 0.37 7.08 -16.45
C TYR A 171 0.28 5.56 -16.52
N MET A 172 1.23 4.98 -17.24
CA MET A 172 1.42 3.54 -17.32
C MET A 172 2.87 3.23 -16.92
N THR A 173 3.05 2.18 -16.11
CA THR A 173 4.37 1.66 -15.77
C THR A 173 4.50 0.23 -16.25
N VAL A 174 5.72 -0.10 -16.71
CA VAL A 174 6.11 -1.45 -17.09
C VAL A 174 7.16 -1.93 -16.10
N ASN A 175 6.83 -3.00 -15.38
CA ASN A 175 7.67 -3.56 -14.34
C ASN A 175 8.25 -4.89 -14.82
N SER A 176 9.55 -5.07 -14.73
CA SER A 176 10.24 -6.32 -15.06
C SER A 176 11.18 -6.73 -13.95
N VAL A 177 11.52 -8.01 -13.93
CA VAL A 177 12.53 -8.54 -13.01
C VAL A 177 13.88 -8.00 -13.43
N ALA A 178 14.57 -7.32 -12.51
CA ALA A 178 15.87 -6.71 -12.80
C ALA A 178 16.97 -7.76 -13.05
N LYS A 179 16.90 -8.87 -12.33
CA LYS A 179 17.87 -9.99 -12.46
C LYS A 179 17.18 -11.28 -12.04
N LYS A 180 17.32 -12.31 -12.87
CA LYS A 180 16.99 -13.70 -12.56
C LYS A 180 18.20 -14.38 -11.91
N PHE A 181 17.98 -15.45 -11.18
CA PHE A 181 19.06 -16.30 -10.69
C PHE A 181 19.56 -17.22 -11.81
N ASP A 182 20.86 -17.45 -11.85
CA ASP A 182 21.45 -18.47 -12.71
C ASP A 182 21.16 -19.86 -12.11
N MET A 183 20.11 -20.50 -12.63
CA MET A 183 19.71 -21.84 -12.20
C MET A 183 20.35 -22.90 -13.11
N LEU A 184 20.48 -24.11 -12.57
CA LEU A 184 20.93 -25.25 -13.37
C LEU A 184 19.81 -25.64 -14.36
N ASN A 185 20.17 -25.87 -15.61
CA ASN A 185 19.34 -26.55 -16.59
C ASN A 185 19.27 -28.06 -16.29
N ALA A 186 18.50 -28.81 -17.06
CA ALA A 186 18.30 -30.25 -16.85
C ALA A 186 19.62 -31.03 -16.79
N ASP A 187 20.56 -30.79 -17.70
CA ASP A 187 21.84 -31.47 -17.74
C ASP A 187 22.73 -31.15 -16.51
N GLY A 188 22.81 -29.89 -16.17
CA GLY A 188 23.52 -29.44 -14.98
C GLY A 188 22.95 -30.00 -13.69
N TYR A 189 21.61 -30.02 -13.59
CA TYR A 189 20.89 -30.59 -12.46
C TYR A 189 21.16 -32.08 -12.32
N LEU A 190 21.03 -32.86 -13.40
CA LEU A 190 21.33 -34.29 -13.43
C LEU A 190 22.76 -34.59 -12.98
N LYS A 191 23.72 -33.83 -13.50
CA LYS A 191 25.13 -34.00 -13.12
C LYS A 191 25.35 -33.79 -11.62
N VAL A 192 24.84 -32.70 -11.06
CA VAL A 192 24.99 -32.40 -9.63
C VAL A 192 24.25 -33.43 -8.77
N HIS A 193 23.04 -33.78 -9.17
CA HIS A 193 22.20 -34.75 -8.49
C HIS A 193 22.89 -36.13 -8.43
N ASN A 194 23.38 -36.61 -9.57
CA ASN A 194 24.09 -37.91 -9.62
C ASN A 194 25.36 -37.89 -8.76
N MET A 195 26.17 -36.81 -8.85
CA MET A 195 27.36 -36.67 -7.99
C MET A 195 26.99 -36.68 -6.49
N MET A 196 25.88 -36.06 -6.11
CA MET A 196 25.40 -36.01 -4.73
C MET A 196 25.05 -37.41 -4.23
N TYR A 197 24.37 -38.22 -5.03
CA TYR A 197 24.02 -39.59 -4.66
C TYR A 197 25.23 -40.53 -4.66
N GLU A 198 26.14 -40.41 -5.62
CA GLU A 198 27.39 -41.19 -5.65
C GLU A 198 28.24 -40.92 -4.43
N ASN A 199 28.29 -39.70 -3.92
CA ASN A 199 29.05 -39.32 -2.75
C ASN A 199 28.36 -39.73 -1.42
N ALA A 200 27.04 -39.69 -1.35
CA ALA A 200 26.29 -40.01 -0.14
C ALA A 200 26.18 -41.52 0.13
N GLU A 201 26.15 -42.35 -0.93
CA GLU A 201 25.68 -43.72 -0.82
C GLU A 201 26.52 -44.74 -1.59
N LYS A 202 27.85 -44.66 -1.50
CA LYS A 202 28.72 -45.67 -2.08
C LYS A 202 28.35 -47.07 -1.57
N GLY A 203 27.53 -47.82 -2.35
CA GLY A 203 27.23 -49.21 -2.13
C GLY A 203 25.87 -49.60 -1.57
N LYS A 204 24.91 -48.69 -1.42
CA LYS A 204 23.52 -49.05 -1.05
C LYS A 204 22.66 -49.29 -2.28
N PRO A 205 22.05 -50.50 -2.45
CA PRO A 205 21.13 -50.76 -3.54
C PRO A 205 19.81 -50.03 -3.27
N GLY A 206 19.35 -49.23 -4.23
CA GLY A 206 18.02 -48.63 -4.22
C GLY A 206 17.92 -47.14 -4.42
N TYR A 207 19.02 -46.40 -4.47
CA TYR A 207 18.99 -45.00 -4.82
C TYR A 207 19.14 -44.79 -6.33
N LEU A 208 18.25 -44.02 -6.89
CA LEU A 208 18.15 -43.76 -8.29
C LEU A 208 19.24 -42.81 -8.77
N THR A 209 20.35 -43.35 -9.19
CA THR A 209 21.15 -42.70 -10.21
C THR A 209 20.31 -42.77 -11.48
N TYR A 210 20.02 -41.64 -12.11
CA TYR A 210 19.40 -41.66 -13.44
C TYR A 210 20.30 -42.49 -14.36
N LYS A 211 19.85 -43.69 -14.72
CA LYS A 211 20.63 -44.64 -15.50
C LYS A 211 21.16 -43.91 -16.73
N ASN A 212 22.47 -43.94 -16.91
CA ASN A 212 23.20 -43.37 -18.02
C ASN A 212 23.16 -41.84 -18.19
N GLY A 213 22.82 -41.04 -17.15
CA GLY A 213 22.78 -39.57 -17.23
C GLY A 213 21.72 -39.03 -18.19
N GLN A 214 20.73 -39.84 -18.57
CA GLN A 214 19.66 -39.41 -19.45
C GLN A 214 18.56 -38.68 -18.66
N ASN A 215 18.07 -37.62 -19.27
CA ASN A 215 16.90 -36.89 -18.74
C ASN A 215 15.65 -37.77 -18.95
N PRO A 216 15.02 -38.25 -17.85
CA PRO A 216 13.95 -39.25 -17.97
C PRO A 216 12.64 -38.68 -18.48
N THR A 217 12.39 -37.37 -18.32
CA THR A 217 11.16 -36.72 -18.76
C THR A 217 11.33 -35.99 -20.09
N GLY A 218 12.59 -35.76 -20.52
CA GLY A 218 12.90 -34.88 -21.64
C GLY A 218 12.66 -33.40 -21.37
N ALA A 219 12.17 -33.02 -20.16
CA ALA A 219 11.90 -31.64 -19.81
C ALA A 219 13.18 -30.88 -19.41
N ASP A 220 13.24 -29.61 -19.76
CA ASP A 220 14.23 -28.63 -19.28
C ASP A 220 13.50 -27.35 -18.97
N THR A 221 12.79 -27.33 -17.84
CA THR A 221 11.89 -26.25 -17.47
C THR A 221 12.63 -25.15 -16.72
N ASP A 222 12.65 -23.94 -17.28
CA ASP A 222 13.00 -22.73 -16.53
C ASP A 222 11.77 -22.20 -15.78
N TRP A 223 11.67 -22.57 -14.50
CA TRP A 223 10.57 -22.17 -13.65
C TRP A 223 10.49 -20.66 -13.41
N GLN A 224 11.59 -19.92 -13.60
CA GLN A 224 11.56 -18.46 -13.54
C GLN A 224 10.86 -17.87 -14.76
N ASP A 225 11.10 -18.42 -15.95
CA ASP A 225 10.44 -17.97 -17.18
C ASP A 225 8.94 -18.29 -17.17
N GLU A 226 8.55 -19.42 -16.60
CA GLU A 226 7.15 -19.82 -16.49
C GLU A 226 6.35 -18.98 -15.50
N MET A 227 6.96 -18.60 -14.38
CA MET A 227 6.26 -17.98 -13.25
C MET A 227 6.45 -16.46 -13.14
N LEU A 228 7.44 -15.91 -13.84
CA LEU A 228 7.69 -14.48 -13.88
C LEU A 228 7.21 -13.89 -15.21
N ARG A 229 6.71 -12.66 -15.14
CA ARG A 229 6.23 -11.93 -16.32
C ARG A 229 6.58 -10.45 -16.25
N THR A 230 6.43 -9.76 -17.35
CA THR A 230 6.38 -8.30 -17.34
C THR A 230 5.04 -7.86 -16.77
N GLY A 231 5.09 -7.11 -15.66
CA GLY A 231 3.93 -6.50 -15.04
C GLY A 231 3.61 -5.16 -15.70
N ILE A 232 2.33 -4.83 -15.79
CA ILE A 232 1.85 -3.56 -16.31
C ILE A 232 0.94 -2.94 -15.25
N ALA A 233 1.18 -1.67 -14.93
CA ALA A 233 0.29 -0.90 -14.08
C ALA A 233 -0.23 0.32 -14.83
N GLN A 234 -1.53 0.57 -14.72
CA GLN A 234 -2.24 1.70 -15.31
C GLN A 234 -2.87 2.51 -14.18
N ASN A 235 -2.76 3.82 -14.28
CA ASN A 235 -3.37 4.73 -13.31
C ASN A 235 -4.10 5.85 -14.03
N TYR A 236 -5.30 6.13 -13.57
CA TYR A 236 -6.17 7.19 -14.07
C TYR A 236 -6.63 8.02 -12.87
N TYR A 237 -6.51 9.32 -12.97
CA TYR A 237 -6.91 10.22 -11.91
C TYR A 237 -7.58 11.45 -12.48
N VAL A 238 -8.70 11.85 -11.88
CA VAL A 238 -9.41 13.09 -12.16
C VAL A 238 -9.63 13.85 -10.86
N ASN A 239 -9.46 15.18 -10.94
CA ASN A 239 -9.73 16.07 -9.82
C ASN A 239 -10.47 17.30 -10.29
N LEU A 240 -11.49 17.69 -9.54
CA LEU A 240 -12.33 18.88 -9.74
C LEU A 240 -12.15 19.80 -8.53
N ILE A 241 -11.69 21.01 -8.78
CA ILE A 241 -11.46 22.03 -7.74
C ILE A 241 -12.24 23.26 -8.11
N GLY A 242 -13.00 23.80 -7.16
CA GLY A 242 -13.75 25.02 -7.37
C GLY A 242 -14.24 25.64 -6.06
N GLY A 243 -14.95 26.74 -6.17
CA GLY A 243 -15.56 27.35 -5.02
C GLY A 243 -15.81 28.85 -5.16
N SER A 244 -16.37 29.40 -4.11
CA SER A 244 -16.58 30.83 -3.91
C SER A 244 -15.78 31.30 -2.69
N GLU A 245 -15.87 32.57 -2.37
CA GLU A 245 -15.34 33.14 -1.12
C GLU A 245 -15.87 32.40 0.11
N VAL A 246 -17.14 31.98 0.10
CA VAL A 246 -17.83 31.34 1.22
C VAL A 246 -17.56 29.85 1.32
N ALA A 247 -17.55 29.14 0.18
CA ALA A 247 -17.44 27.68 0.17
C ALA A 247 -16.50 27.21 -0.94
N LYS A 248 -15.58 26.31 -0.61
CA LYS A 248 -14.57 25.73 -1.49
C LYS A 248 -14.65 24.22 -1.44
N TYR A 249 -14.51 23.57 -2.59
CA TYR A 249 -14.58 22.12 -2.67
C TYR A 249 -13.50 21.53 -3.57
N SER A 250 -13.12 20.30 -3.23
CA SER A 250 -12.28 19.43 -4.06
C SER A 250 -12.94 18.06 -4.13
N LEU A 251 -13.12 17.53 -5.33
CA LEU A 251 -13.62 16.19 -5.59
C LEU A 251 -12.62 15.47 -6.47
N SER A 252 -12.19 14.27 -6.07
CA SER A 252 -11.29 13.46 -6.88
C SER A 252 -11.75 12.02 -6.99
N TYR A 253 -11.32 11.37 -8.07
CA TYR A 253 -11.44 9.94 -8.29
C TYR A 253 -10.15 9.42 -8.93
N GLY A 254 -9.67 8.31 -8.41
CA GLY A 254 -8.50 7.60 -8.94
C GLY A 254 -8.79 6.13 -9.10
N HIS A 255 -8.36 5.56 -10.23
CA HIS A 255 -8.40 4.14 -10.53
C HIS A 255 -6.99 3.64 -10.85
N ALA A 256 -6.61 2.52 -10.26
CA ALA A 256 -5.34 1.86 -10.54
C ALA A 256 -5.57 0.36 -10.78
N ASP A 257 -5.00 -0.17 -11.87
CA ASP A 257 -4.95 -1.61 -12.18
C ASP A 257 -3.47 -1.99 -12.36
N GLU A 258 -2.96 -2.84 -11.47
CA GLU A 258 -1.59 -3.32 -11.49
C GLU A 258 -1.55 -4.83 -11.62
N LYS A 259 -0.94 -5.32 -12.71
CA LYS A 259 -0.54 -6.72 -12.87
C LYS A 259 0.91 -6.85 -12.41
N GLY A 260 1.14 -7.66 -11.37
CA GLY A 260 2.46 -7.88 -10.81
C GLY A 260 3.37 -8.70 -11.72
N ILE A 261 4.67 -8.71 -11.39
CA ILE A 261 5.71 -9.50 -12.07
C ILE A 261 5.59 -11.00 -11.81
N PHE A 262 4.89 -11.40 -10.76
CA PHE A 262 4.57 -12.80 -10.49
C PHE A 262 3.26 -13.19 -11.18
N ARG A 263 3.23 -14.38 -11.79
CA ARG A 263 2.00 -14.95 -12.32
C ARG A 263 0.97 -15.10 -11.19
N GLY A 264 -0.31 -14.92 -11.47
CA GLY A 264 -1.36 -14.97 -10.45
C GLY A 264 -1.48 -13.72 -9.57
N ASN A 265 -0.58 -12.73 -9.70
CA ASN A 265 -0.63 -11.50 -8.90
C ASN A 265 -1.30 -10.34 -9.65
N SER A 266 -2.26 -9.70 -9.00
CA SER A 266 -2.88 -8.46 -9.46
C SER A 266 -3.39 -7.62 -8.29
N TYR A 267 -3.53 -6.32 -8.52
CA TYR A 267 -4.05 -5.37 -7.55
C TYR A 267 -4.84 -4.28 -8.25
N ILE A 268 -6.08 -4.08 -7.85
CA ILE A 268 -6.96 -3.02 -8.36
C ILE A 268 -7.32 -2.14 -7.17
N GLN A 269 -7.30 -0.83 -7.37
CA GLN A 269 -7.64 0.16 -6.37
C GLN A 269 -8.49 1.27 -6.98
N ASP A 270 -9.60 1.56 -6.35
CA ASP A 270 -10.45 2.72 -6.63
C ASP A 270 -10.45 3.63 -5.40
N ASN A 271 -10.21 4.92 -5.61
CA ASN A 271 -10.27 5.94 -4.56
C ASN A 271 -11.24 7.05 -4.98
N ALA A 272 -12.09 7.48 -4.08
CA ALA A 272 -12.89 8.68 -4.23
C ALA A 272 -12.70 9.58 -3.00
N ARG A 273 -12.54 10.89 -3.23
CA ARG A 273 -12.37 11.86 -2.17
C ARG A 273 -13.25 13.08 -2.42
N LEU A 274 -13.90 13.54 -1.35
CA LEU A 274 -14.58 14.84 -1.28
C LEU A 274 -13.99 15.63 -0.13
N LYS A 275 -13.67 16.89 -0.36
CA LYS A 275 -13.29 17.86 0.67
C LYS A 275 -14.09 19.13 0.48
N LEU A 276 -14.66 19.63 1.57
CA LEU A 276 -15.48 20.84 1.61
C LEU A 276 -14.97 21.72 2.76
N ASN A 277 -14.73 22.98 2.45
CA ASN A 277 -14.43 24.00 3.44
C ASN A 277 -15.37 25.18 3.24
N ALA A 278 -15.99 25.67 4.30
CA ALA A 278 -16.85 26.86 4.23
C ALA A 278 -16.52 27.81 5.39
N HIS A 279 -16.53 29.10 5.07
CA HIS A 279 -16.33 30.19 6.05
C HIS A 279 -17.46 31.19 5.93
N LYS A 280 -18.12 31.45 7.06
CA LYS A 280 -19.14 32.51 7.11
C LYS A 280 -19.21 33.12 8.51
N TYR A 281 -18.99 34.42 8.60
CA TYR A 281 -18.95 35.16 9.86
C TYR A 281 -17.89 34.64 10.82
N ILE A 282 -18.33 34.10 11.97
CA ILE A 282 -17.46 33.53 13.01
C ILE A 282 -17.28 32.00 12.87
N PHE A 283 -17.90 31.39 11.85
CA PHE A 283 -17.98 29.95 11.68
C PHE A 283 -17.08 29.50 10.54
N ASP A 284 -16.18 28.53 10.83
CA ASP A 284 -15.49 27.75 9.83
C ASP A 284 -16.03 26.31 9.89
N PHE A 285 -16.47 25.79 8.76
CA PHE A 285 -16.91 24.42 8.60
C PHE A 285 -15.95 23.68 7.70
N ASP A 286 -15.55 22.49 8.07
CA ASP A 286 -14.76 21.58 7.28
C ASP A 286 -15.38 20.19 7.26
N ALA A 287 -15.39 19.54 6.10
CA ALA A 287 -15.81 18.17 5.96
C ALA A 287 -14.93 17.47 4.92
N GLY A 288 -14.60 16.21 5.22
CA GLY A 288 -13.85 15.34 4.34
C GLY A 288 -14.49 13.94 4.29
N LEU A 289 -14.48 13.33 3.11
CA LEU A 289 -14.87 11.95 2.92
C LEU A 289 -13.88 11.29 1.96
N ASN A 290 -13.29 10.19 2.40
CA ASN A 290 -12.45 9.34 1.57
C ASN A 290 -13.09 7.96 1.53
N PHE A 291 -13.15 7.39 0.36
CA PHE A 291 -13.60 6.02 0.13
C PHE A 291 -12.57 5.31 -0.75
N LYS A 292 -12.17 4.11 -0.35
CA LYS A 292 -11.25 3.29 -1.12
C LYS A 292 -11.76 1.86 -1.20
N VAL A 293 -11.70 1.30 -2.39
CA VAL A 293 -11.95 -0.12 -2.65
C VAL A 293 -10.66 -0.74 -3.16
N THR A 294 -10.30 -1.89 -2.62
CA THR A 294 -9.15 -2.66 -3.10
C THR A 294 -9.55 -4.08 -3.43
N GLN A 295 -9.02 -4.61 -4.51
CA GLN A 295 -9.11 -6.02 -4.86
C GLN A 295 -7.70 -6.51 -5.16
N SER A 296 -7.28 -7.58 -4.51
CA SER A 296 -5.94 -8.15 -4.69
C SER A 296 -6.04 -9.65 -4.89
N LYS A 297 -5.27 -10.14 -5.84
CA LYS A 297 -5.01 -11.56 -6.04
C LYS A 297 -3.54 -11.83 -5.78
N GLN A 298 -3.25 -12.80 -4.93
CA GLN A 298 -1.89 -13.17 -4.55
C GLN A 298 -1.45 -14.45 -5.26
N PRO A 299 -0.18 -14.57 -5.66
CA PRO A 299 0.36 -15.81 -6.17
C PRO A 299 0.16 -16.92 -5.14
N GLN A 300 -0.19 -18.11 -5.59
CA GLN A 300 -0.41 -19.26 -4.71
C GLN A 300 0.85 -20.10 -4.51
N TYR A 301 2.01 -19.50 -4.69
CA TYR A 301 3.34 -20.06 -4.51
C TYR A 301 4.31 -19.01 -3.94
N THR A 302 5.41 -19.47 -3.38
CA THR A 302 6.49 -18.63 -2.88
C THR A 302 7.69 -18.66 -3.85
N LEU A 303 8.56 -17.67 -3.75
CA LEU A 303 9.84 -17.67 -4.49
C LEU A 303 10.67 -18.90 -4.18
N LYS A 304 10.69 -19.34 -2.91
CA LYS A 304 11.41 -20.54 -2.49
C LYS A 304 10.90 -21.79 -3.21
N GLU A 305 9.58 -21.95 -3.29
CA GLU A 305 8.98 -23.08 -4.01
C GLU A 305 9.37 -23.03 -5.48
N MET A 306 9.24 -21.89 -6.13
CA MET A 306 9.59 -21.72 -7.55
C MET A 306 11.07 -22.10 -7.85
N TYR A 307 12.02 -21.64 -7.01
CA TYR A 307 13.44 -21.93 -7.21
C TYR A 307 13.85 -23.35 -6.83
N SER A 308 13.02 -24.03 -6.04
CA SER A 308 13.35 -25.39 -5.55
C SER A 308 12.88 -26.49 -6.51
N ILE A 309 12.04 -26.17 -7.50
CA ILE A 309 11.52 -27.19 -8.41
C ILE A 309 12.63 -27.64 -9.36
N SER A 310 12.70 -28.96 -9.57
CA SER A 310 13.64 -29.54 -10.52
C SER A 310 13.32 -29.13 -11.95
N PRO A 311 14.29 -28.77 -12.79
CA PRO A 311 14.09 -28.51 -14.22
C PRO A 311 13.64 -29.74 -15.01
N LEU A 312 13.77 -30.94 -14.43
CA LEU A 312 13.30 -32.20 -15.04
C LEU A 312 11.78 -32.39 -14.96
N ILE A 313 11.08 -31.53 -14.23
CA ILE A 313 9.62 -31.60 -14.11
C ILE A 313 9.01 -30.73 -15.21
N PRO A 314 8.23 -31.33 -16.14
CA PRO A 314 7.51 -30.56 -17.14
C PRO A 314 6.41 -29.72 -16.46
N VAL A 315 6.12 -28.55 -17.00
CA VAL A 315 4.99 -27.73 -16.51
C VAL A 315 3.69 -28.49 -16.69
N TYR A 316 3.47 -29.04 -17.88
CA TYR A 316 2.28 -29.81 -18.27
C TYR A 316 2.65 -31.24 -18.62
N ASP A 317 1.77 -32.17 -18.28
CA ASP A 317 1.88 -33.58 -18.64
C ASP A 317 0.49 -34.16 -18.90
N GLU A 318 0.19 -34.46 -20.18
CA GLU A 318 -1.11 -34.98 -20.62
C GLU A 318 -1.42 -36.38 -20.07
N ASN A 319 -0.40 -37.11 -19.59
CA ASN A 319 -0.59 -38.42 -18.99
C ASN A 319 -1.04 -38.34 -17.53
N GLN A 320 -0.97 -37.15 -16.91
CA GLN A 320 -1.41 -36.95 -15.55
C GLN A 320 -2.88 -36.54 -15.51
N THR A 321 -3.60 -37.02 -14.50
CA THR A 321 -5.05 -36.77 -14.30
C THR A 321 -5.43 -35.29 -14.34
N TYR A 322 -4.55 -34.42 -13.86
CA TYR A 322 -4.79 -32.99 -13.77
C TYR A 322 -3.99 -32.17 -14.80
N GLY A 323 -3.28 -32.84 -15.72
CA GLY A 323 -2.60 -32.19 -16.82
C GLY A 323 -1.30 -31.49 -16.48
N TYR A 324 -0.76 -31.64 -15.26
CA TYR A 324 0.47 -31.03 -14.78
C TYR A 324 1.51 -32.06 -14.43
N GLY A 325 2.79 -31.77 -14.69
CA GLY A 325 3.88 -32.63 -14.31
C GLY A 325 3.96 -32.79 -12.76
N LEU A 326 4.12 -34.01 -12.31
CA LEU A 326 4.23 -34.31 -10.89
C LEU A 326 5.69 -34.33 -10.44
N THR A 327 5.92 -34.03 -9.18
CA THR A 327 7.26 -34.02 -8.59
C THR A 327 7.76 -35.40 -8.17
N ASP A 328 6.94 -36.44 -8.25
CA ASP A 328 7.28 -37.86 -8.02
C ASP A 328 6.66 -38.74 -9.13
N MET A 329 7.17 -38.55 -10.32
CA MET A 329 6.72 -39.32 -11.49
C MET A 329 7.38 -40.68 -11.53
N SER A 330 6.71 -41.66 -12.09
CA SER A 330 7.33 -42.90 -12.51
C SER A 330 7.58 -42.85 -14.01
N VAL A 331 8.84 -42.95 -14.40
CA VAL A 331 9.24 -43.01 -15.81
C VAL A 331 9.90 -44.36 -16.06
N ASP A 332 9.43 -45.10 -17.04
CA ASP A 332 9.89 -46.45 -17.37
C ASP A 332 9.91 -47.42 -16.16
N GLY A 333 8.93 -47.28 -15.24
CA GLY A 333 8.82 -48.11 -14.06
C GLY A 333 9.79 -47.72 -12.94
N VAL A 334 10.57 -46.66 -13.10
CA VAL A 334 11.46 -46.10 -12.09
C VAL A 334 10.80 -44.93 -11.40
N LYS A 335 10.57 -45.09 -10.10
CA LYS A 335 10.00 -43.99 -9.29
C LYS A 335 11.06 -42.90 -9.10
N MET A 336 10.71 -41.69 -9.53
CA MET A 336 11.55 -40.51 -9.37
C MET A 336 11.05 -39.71 -8.19
N GLU A 337 11.82 -39.69 -7.10
CA GLU A 337 11.50 -38.88 -5.95
C GLU A 337 12.21 -37.53 -6.06
N PHE A 338 11.46 -36.49 -6.38
CA PHE A 338 11.94 -35.13 -6.22
C PHE A 338 11.49 -34.64 -4.85
N PRO A 339 12.43 -34.31 -3.94
CA PRO A 339 12.05 -33.98 -2.59
C PRO A 339 11.14 -32.75 -2.54
N THR A 340 9.95 -32.94 -1.99
CA THR A 340 9.07 -31.95 -1.35
C THR A 340 8.53 -30.77 -2.17
N ASN A 341 8.84 -30.67 -3.46
CA ASN A 341 8.41 -29.51 -4.23
C ASN A 341 7.13 -29.81 -5.02
N ARG A 342 6.28 -28.81 -5.08
CA ARG A 342 5.01 -28.87 -5.78
C ARG A 342 5.15 -28.22 -7.16
N ASN A 343 4.39 -28.65 -8.14
CA ASN A 343 4.26 -27.92 -9.39
C ASN A 343 3.52 -26.61 -9.12
N VAL A 344 4.28 -25.50 -9.09
CA VAL A 344 3.74 -24.17 -8.74
C VAL A 344 2.76 -23.63 -9.76
N MET A 345 2.82 -24.10 -11.01
CA MET A 345 1.85 -23.77 -12.05
C MET A 345 0.50 -24.42 -11.76
N ALA A 346 0.50 -25.68 -11.31
CA ALA A 346 -0.70 -26.35 -10.86
C ALA A 346 -1.31 -25.65 -9.63
N ASP A 347 -0.45 -25.27 -8.67
CA ASP A 347 -0.88 -24.51 -7.50
C ASP A 347 -1.53 -23.18 -7.89
N ASP A 348 -0.96 -22.42 -8.82
CA ASP A 348 -1.52 -21.15 -9.29
C ASP A 348 -2.84 -21.32 -10.06
N HIS A 349 -3.03 -22.48 -10.72
CA HIS A 349 -4.24 -22.79 -11.45
C HIS A 349 -5.38 -23.26 -10.55
N TYR A 350 -5.10 -24.18 -9.61
CA TYR A 350 -6.12 -24.86 -8.80
C TYR A 350 -6.40 -24.18 -7.45
N LYS A 351 -5.62 -23.15 -7.08
CA LYS A 351 -5.83 -22.31 -5.92
C LYS A 351 -6.18 -20.90 -6.36
N ASP A 352 -7.17 -20.31 -5.76
CA ASP A 352 -7.54 -18.92 -5.97
C ASP A 352 -7.71 -18.23 -4.62
N ARG A 353 -6.96 -17.15 -4.39
CA ARG A 353 -7.10 -16.34 -3.18
C ARG A 353 -7.28 -14.88 -3.56
N LYS A 354 -8.41 -14.35 -3.14
CA LYS A 354 -8.81 -12.97 -3.39
C LYS A 354 -9.03 -12.22 -2.10
N TYR A 355 -8.50 -11.04 -2.05
CA TYR A 355 -8.71 -10.09 -0.98
C TYR A 355 -9.54 -8.93 -1.50
N THR A 356 -10.56 -8.53 -0.74
CA THR A 356 -11.33 -7.32 -1.02
C THR A 356 -11.35 -6.47 0.23
N GLY A 357 -10.97 -5.20 0.10
CA GLY A 357 -10.97 -4.21 1.17
C GLY A 357 -11.87 -3.03 0.81
N TYR A 358 -12.59 -2.51 1.78
CA TYR A 358 -13.35 -1.27 1.70
C TYR A 358 -12.93 -0.39 2.87
N ASP A 359 -12.35 0.77 2.56
CA ASP A 359 -11.95 1.76 3.54
C ASP A 359 -12.82 3.00 3.40
N ILE A 360 -13.31 3.52 4.50
CA ILE A 360 -14.04 4.78 4.56
C ILE A 360 -13.50 5.62 5.70
N THR A 361 -13.11 6.85 5.39
CA THR A 361 -12.72 7.85 6.38
C THR A 361 -13.56 9.09 6.16
N GLY A 362 -14.29 9.51 7.18
CA GLY A 362 -15.07 10.74 7.17
C GLY A 362 -14.72 11.61 8.35
N ASN A 363 -14.66 12.93 8.12
CA ASN A 363 -14.51 13.92 9.18
C ASN A 363 -15.46 15.10 8.95
N ILE A 364 -15.94 15.66 10.04
CA ILE A 364 -16.71 16.90 10.06
C ILE A 364 -16.18 17.75 11.21
N GLY A 365 -15.90 19.01 10.96
CA GLY A 365 -15.45 19.98 11.94
C GLY A 365 -16.22 21.28 11.84
N LEU A 366 -16.46 21.88 13.00
CA LEU A 366 -16.98 23.23 13.15
C LEU A 366 -16.09 24.01 14.10
N THR A 367 -15.52 25.10 13.62
CA THR A 367 -14.77 26.05 14.43
C THR A 367 -15.56 27.33 14.58
N VAL A 368 -15.73 27.76 15.82
CA VAL A 368 -16.39 29.02 16.18
C VAL A 368 -15.33 29.99 16.71
N LYS A 369 -15.16 31.13 16.03
CA LYS A 369 -14.23 32.20 16.39
C LYS A 369 -14.96 33.28 17.22
N PHE A 370 -15.06 33.08 18.52
CA PHE A 370 -15.74 34.05 19.40
C PHE A 370 -15.05 35.41 19.42
N ALA A 371 -13.71 35.38 19.35
CA ALA A 371 -12.86 36.56 19.23
C ALA A 371 -11.57 36.16 18.47
N PRO A 372 -10.76 37.13 18.00
CA PRO A 372 -9.47 36.82 17.37
C PRO A 372 -8.52 35.99 18.24
N TRP A 373 -8.73 35.97 19.53
CA TRP A 373 -7.92 35.29 20.54
C TRP A 373 -8.63 34.09 21.21
N LEU A 374 -9.90 33.79 20.86
CA LEU A 374 -10.70 32.72 21.48
C LEU A 374 -11.46 31.91 20.41
N THR A 375 -11.08 30.66 20.19
CA THR A 375 -11.71 29.75 19.26
C THR A 375 -12.17 28.47 19.93
N PHE A 376 -13.32 27.95 19.50
CA PHE A 376 -13.81 26.64 19.91
C PHE A 376 -13.96 25.75 18.67
N LYS A 377 -13.34 24.58 18.68
CA LYS A 377 -13.47 23.57 17.63
C LYS A 377 -14.18 22.34 18.20
N THR A 378 -15.22 21.90 17.50
CA THR A 378 -15.83 20.59 17.71
C THR A 378 -15.69 19.76 16.44
N SER A 379 -15.36 18.49 16.58
CA SER A 379 -15.14 17.63 15.43
C SER A 379 -15.53 16.18 15.69
N TYR A 380 -15.94 15.52 14.63
CA TYR A 380 -16.20 14.09 14.59
C TYR A 380 -15.45 13.44 13.45
N THR A 381 -14.77 12.34 13.73
CA THR A 381 -14.05 11.53 12.75
C THR A 381 -14.53 10.09 12.83
N TYR A 382 -14.76 9.51 11.66
CA TYR A 382 -15.11 8.11 11.48
C TYR A 382 -14.06 7.43 10.58
N ASN A 383 -13.46 6.34 11.04
CA ASN A 383 -12.60 5.48 10.25
C ASN A 383 -13.19 4.07 10.28
N GLY A 384 -13.58 3.55 9.14
CA GLY A 384 -14.12 2.21 8.95
C GLY A 384 -13.31 1.42 7.95
N TYR A 385 -13.17 0.14 8.23
CA TYR A 385 -12.47 -0.80 7.37
C TYR A 385 -13.22 -2.12 7.37
N TYR A 386 -13.51 -2.62 6.18
CA TYR A 386 -14.02 -3.97 5.97
C TYR A 386 -13.05 -4.74 5.08
N TYR A 387 -12.70 -5.94 5.50
CA TYR A 387 -11.78 -6.82 4.79
C TYR A 387 -12.40 -8.20 4.63
N ASN A 388 -12.33 -8.72 3.40
CA ASN A 388 -12.77 -10.06 3.06
C ASN A 388 -11.62 -10.80 2.38
N ASP A 389 -11.25 -11.96 2.90
CA ASP A 389 -10.26 -12.88 2.35
C ASP A 389 -10.97 -14.18 1.97
N ARG A 390 -11.00 -14.48 0.68
CA ARG A 390 -11.56 -15.72 0.13
C ARG A 390 -10.47 -16.56 -0.47
N TYR A 391 -10.38 -17.79 -0.02
CA TYR A 391 -9.49 -18.79 -0.56
C TYR A 391 -10.28 -20.00 -1.02
N HIS A 392 -10.04 -20.40 -2.27
CA HIS A 392 -10.56 -21.63 -2.86
C HIS A 392 -9.40 -22.51 -3.31
N ARG A 393 -9.48 -23.79 -3.03
CA ARG A 393 -8.61 -24.83 -3.55
C ARG A 393 -9.47 -25.95 -4.13
N ALA A 394 -9.34 -26.22 -5.41
CA ALA A 394 -9.95 -27.36 -6.05
C ALA A 394 -9.25 -28.67 -5.65
N LYS A 395 -9.87 -29.81 -5.97
CA LYS A 395 -9.20 -31.10 -5.92
C LYS A 395 -8.15 -31.15 -7.05
N TYR A 396 -6.90 -31.49 -6.74
CA TYR A 396 -5.83 -31.63 -7.72
C TYR A 396 -4.61 -32.34 -7.12
N GLU A 397 -3.66 -32.69 -7.97
CA GLU A 397 -2.35 -33.22 -7.59
C GLU A 397 -1.26 -32.30 -8.18
N ALA A 398 -0.44 -31.75 -7.31
CA ALA A 398 0.79 -31.05 -7.69
C ALA A 398 2.02 -31.81 -7.17
N ASN A 399 1.77 -32.78 -6.28
CA ASN A 399 2.72 -33.70 -5.69
C ASN A 399 1.94 -34.93 -5.29
N ALA A 400 2.36 -36.15 -5.68
CA ALA A 400 1.68 -37.39 -5.34
C ALA A 400 1.77 -37.75 -3.85
N GLN A 401 2.73 -37.19 -3.12
CA GLN A 401 2.86 -37.39 -1.66
C GLN A 401 1.86 -36.54 -0.88
N GLU A 402 1.43 -35.41 -1.42
CA GLU A 402 0.49 -34.48 -0.79
C GLU A 402 -0.63 -34.08 -1.77
N PRO A 403 -1.45 -35.01 -2.26
CA PRO A 403 -2.53 -34.65 -3.15
C PRO A 403 -3.58 -33.84 -2.39
N SER A 404 -4.09 -32.78 -3.02
CA SER A 404 -5.25 -32.07 -2.52
C SER A 404 -6.51 -32.87 -2.84
N LEU A 405 -6.78 -33.89 -2.02
CA LEU A 405 -7.82 -34.90 -2.29
C LEU A 405 -9.23 -34.33 -2.27
N TYR A 406 -9.43 -33.22 -1.57
CA TYR A 406 -10.74 -32.60 -1.41
C TYR A 406 -10.70 -31.12 -1.71
N PRO A 407 -11.76 -30.54 -2.29
CA PRO A 407 -11.89 -29.11 -2.42
C PRO A 407 -11.97 -28.46 -1.03
N TYR A 408 -11.33 -27.30 -0.92
CA TYR A 408 -11.28 -26.52 0.31
C TYR A 408 -11.69 -25.08 0.03
N ASN A 409 -12.59 -24.55 0.85
CA ASN A 409 -13.00 -23.16 0.83
C ASN A 409 -12.77 -22.54 2.19
N TYR A 410 -12.25 -21.33 2.18
CA TYR A 410 -12.07 -20.50 3.36
C TYR A 410 -12.55 -19.10 3.07
N GLU A 411 -13.27 -18.52 4.01
CA GLU A 411 -13.64 -17.12 3.99
C GLU A 411 -13.39 -16.52 5.36
N TYR A 412 -12.71 -15.38 5.37
CA TYR A 412 -12.47 -14.57 6.55
C TYR A 412 -12.98 -13.16 6.30
N ASN A 413 -13.74 -12.65 7.27
CA ASN A 413 -14.23 -11.28 7.28
C ASN A 413 -13.73 -10.56 8.51
N SER A 414 -13.30 -9.33 8.35
CA SER A 414 -12.96 -8.44 9.45
C SER A 414 -13.60 -7.08 9.21
N TYR A 415 -14.30 -6.60 10.21
CA TYR A 415 -14.85 -5.27 10.23
C TYR A 415 -14.22 -4.50 11.38
N TYR A 416 -13.72 -3.32 11.10
CA TYR A 416 -13.17 -2.39 12.09
C TYR A 416 -13.80 -1.02 11.92
N ARG A 417 -14.13 -0.39 13.04
CA ARG A 417 -14.52 1.01 13.08
C ARG A 417 -13.85 1.72 14.25
N ASN A 418 -13.46 2.96 14.00
CA ASN A 418 -12.97 3.88 15.03
C ASN A 418 -13.69 5.21 14.85
N GLN A 419 -14.28 5.70 15.94
CA GLN A 419 -15.01 6.96 15.99
C GLN A 419 -14.33 7.86 17.04
N THR A 420 -14.05 9.09 16.67
CA THR A 420 -13.44 10.06 17.55
C THR A 420 -14.28 11.33 17.57
N PHE A 421 -14.68 11.75 18.73
CA PHE A 421 -15.37 13.03 18.95
C PHE A 421 -14.49 13.91 19.82
N GLU A 422 -14.18 15.11 19.35
CA GLU A 422 -13.27 16.03 20.03
C GLU A 422 -13.86 17.42 20.15
N ASN A 423 -13.59 18.06 21.30
CA ASN A 423 -13.90 19.45 21.55
C ASN A 423 -12.68 20.14 22.10
N VAL A 424 -12.30 21.28 21.55
CA VAL A 424 -11.10 22.04 21.95
C VAL A 424 -11.42 23.51 22.02
N LEU A 425 -11.18 24.11 23.14
CA LEU A 425 -11.19 25.58 23.36
C LEU A 425 -9.75 26.06 23.35
N THR A 426 -9.43 26.95 22.44
CA THR A 426 -8.09 27.55 22.33
C THR A 426 -8.13 29.04 22.60
N PHE A 427 -7.28 29.47 23.51
CA PHE A 427 -6.95 30.86 23.76
C PHE A 427 -5.57 31.17 23.21
N MET A 428 -5.44 32.20 22.37
CA MET A 428 -4.17 32.64 21.79
C MET A 428 -4.13 34.16 21.75
N LYS A 429 -3.20 34.75 22.49
CA LYS A 429 -3.09 36.22 22.57
C LYS A 429 -1.66 36.69 22.76
N ASP A 430 -1.32 37.75 22.05
CA ASP A 430 -0.06 38.44 22.19
C ASP A 430 -0.16 39.59 23.19
N PHE A 431 0.80 39.64 24.09
CA PHE A 431 0.96 40.69 25.11
C PHE A 431 2.33 41.33 24.92
N GLY A 432 2.42 42.27 24.00
CA GLY A 432 3.67 42.93 23.65
C GLY A 432 4.68 41.97 23.05
N LYS A 433 5.74 41.60 23.77
CA LYS A 433 6.75 40.62 23.32
C LYS A 433 6.43 39.16 23.70
N HIS A 434 5.35 38.91 24.40
CA HIS A 434 4.97 37.61 24.89
C HIS A 434 3.76 37.12 24.11
N SER A 435 3.81 35.90 23.60
CA SER A 435 2.69 35.17 23.00
C SER A 435 2.29 34.04 23.94
N ILE A 436 1.01 34.00 24.31
CA ILE A 436 0.46 32.97 25.19
C ILE A 436 -0.57 32.15 24.38
N THR A 437 -0.35 30.85 24.30
CA THR A 437 -1.34 29.90 23.82
C THR A 437 -1.72 28.94 24.93
N ALA A 438 -3.01 28.81 25.20
CA ALA A 438 -3.55 27.86 26.17
C ALA A 438 -4.69 27.09 25.53
N MET A 439 -4.75 25.80 25.78
CA MET A 439 -5.79 24.91 25.22
C MET A 439 -6.38 24.03 26.32
N VAL A 440 -7.68 23.81 26.25
CA VAL A 440 -8.38 22.79 27.03
C VAL A 440 -9.32 22.04 26.09
N GLY A 441 -9.33 20.73 26.21
CA GLY A 441 -10.17 19.90 25.34
C GLY A 441 -10.51 18.55 25.94
N ASN A 442 -11.44 17.88 25.32
CA ASN A 442 -11.75 16.48 25.59
C ASN A 442 -11.86 15.71 24.28
N SER A 443 -11.49 14.42 24.32
CA SER A 443 -11.63 13.48 23.22
C SER A 443 -12.33 12.23 23.73
N ILE A 444 -13.31 11.74 22.96
CA ILE A 444 -13.99 10.47 23.19
C ILE A 444 -13.68 9.58 22.00
N ILE A 445 -13.05 8.43 22.25
CA ILE A 445 -12.66 7.48 21.23
C ILE A 445 -13.41 6.17 21.48
N SER A 446 -14.07 5.65 20.44
CA SER A 446 -14.71 4.34 20.45
C SER A 446 -14.19 3.51 19.30
N ALA A 447 -13.52 2.41 19.60
CA ALA A 447 -13.03 1.46 18.62
C ALA A 447 -13.75 0.12 18.80
N HIS A 448 -14.08 -0.51 17.68
CA HIS A 448 -14.75 -1.80 17.64
C HIS A 448 -14.21 -2.64 16.50
N GLN A 449 -14.00 -3.93 16.73
CA GLN A 449 -13.54 -4.86 15.72
C GLN A 449 -14.30 -6.18 15.84
N ASP A 450 -14.90 -6.61 14.73
CA ASP A 450 -15.51 -7.92 14.56
C ASP A 450 -14.70 -8.74 13.56
N LYS A 451 -14.51 -10.01 13.86
CA LYS A 451 -13.84 -10.97 12.99
C LYS A 451 -14.67 -12.24 12.92
N SER A 452 -14.78 -12.80 11.72
CA SER A 452 -15.41 -14.09 11.52
C SER A 452 -14.65 -14.88 10.47
N SER A 453 -14.55 -16.20 10.64
CA SER A 453 -14.02 -17.07 9.62
C SER A 453 -14.84 -18.32 9.50
N VAL A 454 -14.90 -18.85 8.30
CA VAL A 454 -15.51 -20.15 7.99
C VAL A 454 -14.58 -20.91 7.05
N SER A 455 -14.38 -22.19 7.32
CA SER A 455 -13.66 -23.08 6.42
C SER A 455 -14.44 -24.37 6.24
N VAL A 456 -14.43 -24.88 5.02
CA VAL A 456 -15.12 -26.12 4.65
C VAL A 456 -14.20 -26.94 3.76
N GLU A 457 -14.02 -28.21 4.13
CA GLU A 457 -13.31 -29.22 3.33
C GLU A 457 -14.27 -30.38 3.01
N GLY A 458 -14.44 -30.68 1.72
CA GLY A 458 -15.29 -31.76 1.28
C GLY A 458 -14.59 -33.11 1.41
N LYS A 459 -15.15 -34.04 2.14
CA LYS A 459 -14.59 -35.40 2.32
C LYS A 459 -15.12 -36.45 1.37
N LYS A 460 -16.21 -36.22 0.65
CA LYS A 460 -16.77 -37.14 -0.35
C LYS A 460 -17.52 -36.39 -1.44
N THR A 461 -17.24 -36.76 -2.69
CA THR A 461 -18.02 -36.45 -3.90
C THR A 461 -18.54 -35.03 -4.09
N GLU A 462 -18.11 -34.45 -5.18
CA GLU A 462 -18.73 -33.39 -5.96
C GLU A 462 -19.46 -32.30 -5.16
N TYR A 463 -18.69 -31.31 -4.72
CA TYR A 463 -19.24 -30.04 -4.27
C TYR A 463 -19.35 -29.14 -5.48
N ASP A 464 -20.56 -28.92 -5.95
CA ASP A 464 -20.84 -27.84 -6.89
C ASP A 464 -20.88 -26.52 -6.10
N VAL A 465 -19.86 -25.70 -6.25
CA VAL A 465 -19.89 -24.31 -5.80
C VAL A 465 -20.60 -23.49 -6.86
N VAL A 466 -21.92 -23.51 -6.81
CA VAL A 466 -22.72 -22.65 -7.68
C VAL A 466 -23.04 -21.37 -6.92
N ASN A 467 -22.60 -20.22 -7.44
CA ASN A 467 -22.93 -18.88 -6.94
C ASN A 467 -22.55 -18.60 -5.46
N GLY A 468 -21.45 -19.17 -4.98
CA GLY A 468 -20.96 -18.91 -3.62
C GLY A 468 -21.68 -19.66 -2.50
N GLY A 469 -22.50 -20.65 -2.82
CA GLY A 469 -23.15 -21.55 -1.88
C GLY A 469 -22.60 -22.98 -1.99
N LEU A 470 -22.46 -23.68 -0.86
CA LEU A 470 -22.22 -25.11 -0.81
C LEU A 470 -23.55 -25.86 -0.92
N THR A 471 -23.72 -26.72 -1.93
CA THR A 471 -24.96 -27.46 -2.19
C THR A 471 -24.91 -28.90 -1.75
N SER A 472 -24.08 -29.29 -0.77
CA SER A 472 -24.06 -30.66 -0.26
C SER A 472 -24.74 -30.75 1.09
N SER A 473 -25.57 -31.83 1.26
CA SER A 473 -26.22 -32.18 2.51
C SER A 473 -25.30 -32.75 3.59
N GLU A 474 -24.04 -33.01 3.26
CA GLU A 474 -23.01 -33.50 4.19
C GLU A 474 -21.87 -32.50 4.35
N VAL A 475 -22.14 -31.37 4.97
CA VAL A 475 -21.10 -30.45 5.44
C VAL A 475 -20.71 -30.83 6.86
N PRO A 476 -19.53 -31.42 7.10
CA PRO A 476 -19.09 -31.61 8.48
C PRO A 476 -18.76 -30.22 9.04
N GLY A 477 -19.45 -29.86 10.12
CA GLY A 477 -19.28 -28.74 11.01
C GLY A 477 -18.37 -27.59 10.54
N GLY A 478 -18.99 -26.49 10.08
CA GLY A 478 -18.27 -25.24 9.98
C GLY A 478 -17.96 -24.73 11.38
N PHE A 479 -16.70 -24.42 11.65
CA PHE A 479 -16.33 -23.71 12.86
C PHE A 479 -16.56 -22.23 12.62
N PHE A 480 -17.49 -21.64 13.35
CA PHE A 480 -17.50 -20.19 13.56
C PHE A 480 -16.57 -19.91 14.73
N ASP A 481 -15.48 -19.21 14.48
CA ASP A 481 -14.66 -18.64 15.54
C ASP A 481 -15.08 -17.17 15.71
N PRO A 482 -15.70 -16.78 16.86
CA PRO A 482 -16.26 -15.43 17.08
C PRO A 482 -15.20 -14.35 17.26
#